data_a3f4b85eadeb89a0a4d7c1d4187dddbe
#
_entry.id   a3f4b85eadeb89a0a4d7c1d4187dddbe
#
_cell.length_a   1.000
_cell.length_b   1.000
_cell.length_c   1.000
_cell.angle_alpha   90.00
_cell.angle_beta   90.00
_cell.angle_gamma   90.00
#
_symmetry.space_group_name_H-M   'P 1'
#
loop_
_entity.id
_entity.type
_entity.pdbx_description
1 polymer ?
#
loop_
_entity_poly.entity_id
_entity_poly.type
_entity_poly.pdbx_seq_one_letter_code
_entity_poly.pdbx_strand_id
1 'polypeptide(L)'
;MIKTSKQNTGSDIMAAVIVFTAKARNTGTKLKNVDRLVFYKYAEKGDIPFKNVAELREKIVQYSKLVFICACGIAVRTIAPFVKNKKEDFAVVVCDEDGKFAISLLSGHLGGANELAENVAEILGGQAVIT
;
A
#
# COMPACT_ATOMS: atom_id res chain seq x y z
N MET A 1 -10.69 -0.58 7.62
CA MET A 1 -10.76 0.40 6.56
C MET A 1 -9.62 1.39 6.65
N ILE A 2 -8.97 1.67 5.56
CA ILE A 2 -8.01 2.75 5.54
C ILE A 2 -8.79 4.04 5.64
N LYS A 3 -8.39 4.86 6.58
CA LYS A 3 -9.08 6.09 6.81
C LYS A 3 -8.79 7.09 5.70
N THR A 4 -9.85 7.60 5.11
CA THR A 4 -9.72 8.67 4.14
C THR A 4 -10.48 9.85 4.71
N SER A 5 -10.32 10.92 4.16
CA SER A 5 -11.07 12.06 4.62
C SER A 5 -12.51 11.72 4.53
N LYS A 6 -13.17 11.53 4.92
CA LYS A 6 -14.19 11.24 4.90
C LYS A 6 -15.14 11.60 4.27
N GLN A 7 -15.20 11.48 3.92
CA GLN A 7 -15.90 11.61 3.27
C GLN A 7 -15.92 11.93 2.17
N ASN A 8 -15.43 11.79 1.87
CA ASN A 8 -15.23 12.03 0.92
C ASN A 8 -15.57 11.83 -0.11
N THR A 9 -15.49 11.59 0.08
CA THR A 9 -16.02 11.52 -1.20
C THR A 9 -15.15 10.76 -2.15
N GLY A 10 -15.59 10.33 -3.23
CA GLY A 10 -14.88 9.39 -4.06
C GLY A 10 -13.44 9.72 -4.38
N SER A 11 -13.11 10.98 -4.44
CA SER A 11 -11.76 11.39 -4.77
C SER A 11 -10.75 11.10 -3.67
N ASP A 12 -11.23 10.72 -2.51
CA ASP A 12 -10.35 10.44 -1.38
C ASP A 12 -9.53 9.21 -1.55
N ILE A 13 -10.07 8.24 -2.28
CA ILE A 13 -9.56 6.89 -2.19
C ILE A 13 -8.60 6.65 -3.30
N MET A 14 -7.41 6.96 -3.07
CA MET A 14 -6.40 6.66 -4.06
C MET A 14 -5.36 5.74 -3.47
N ALA A 15 -5.84 4.80 -2.68
CA ALA A 15 -4.97 3.86 -2.00
C ALA A 15 -5.03 2.49 -2.67
N ALA A 16 -3.87 1.88 -2.85
CA ALA A 16 -3.76 0.51 -3.34
C ALA A 16 -2.97 -0.30 -2.34
N VAL A 17 -3.38 -1.57 -2.17
CA VAL A 17 -2.65 -2.54 -1.38
C VAL A 17 -2.02 -3.53 -2.34
N ILE A 18 -0.72 -3.74 -2.25
CA ILE A 18 0.02 -4.57 -3.19
C ILE A 18 0.54 -5.80 -2.45
N VAL A 19 0.20 -6.98 -2.95
CA VAL A 19 0.59 -8.24 -2.33
C VAL A 19 1.07 -9.23 -3.37
N PHE A 20 2.05 -10.04 -3.00
CA PHE A 20 2.69 -10.98 -3.90
C PHE A 20 2.47 -12.44 -3.51
N THR A 21 1.89 -12.69 -2.32
CA THR A 21 1.71 -14.05 -1.79
C THR A 21 0.29 -14.21 -1.27
N ALA A 22 -0.12 -15.46 -1.11
CA ALA A 22 -1.43 -15.77 -0.55
C ALA A 22 -1.54 -15.28 0.89
N LYS A 23 -0.47 -15.41 1.66
CA LYS A 23 -0.49 -14.97 3.05
C LYS A 23 -0.66 -13.45 3.14
N ALA A 24 0.09 -12.72 2.33
CA ALA A 24 -0.03 -11.26 2.31
C ALA A 24 -1.42 -10.84 1.84
N ARG A 25 -1.98 -11.57 0.88
CA ARG A 25 -3.34 -11.26 0.43
C ARG A 25 -4.34 -11.39 1.56
N ASN A 26 -4.23 -12.46 2.36
CA ASN A 26 -5.13 -12.63 3.49
C ASN A 26 -5.04 -11.46 4.47
N THR A 27 -3.82 -11.05 4.78
CA THR A 27 -3.62 -9.88 5.66
C THR A 27 -4.23 -8.65 5.02
N GLY A 28 -4.03 -8.46 3.73
CA GLY A 28 -4.56 -7.30 3.02
C GLY A 28 -6.07 -7.23 2.96
N THR A 29 -6.77 -8.35 3.12
CA THR A 29 -8.23 -8.32 3.10
C THR A 29 -8.83 -7.58 4.28
N LYS A 30 -8.06 -7.36 5.32
CA LYS A 30 -8.52 -6.59 6.48
C LYS A 30 -8.61 -5.10 6.17
N LEU A 31 -7.90 -4.65 5.15
CA LEU A 31 -7.94 -3.24 4.75
C LEU A 31 -9.07 -3.06 3.75
N LYS A 32 -10.03 -2.19 4.11
CA LYS A 32 -11.25 -1.99 3.31
C LYS A 32 -11.17 -0.68 2.53
N ASN A 33 -11.98 -0.60 1.50
CA ASN A 33 -12.07 0.61 0.65
C ASN A 33 -10.76 0.92 -0.06
N VAL A 34 -10.09 -0.15 -0.50
CA VAL A 34 -8.84 -0.04 -1.24
C VAL A 34 -8.91 -0.95 -2.45
N ASP A 35 -8.09 -0.66 -3.43
CA ASP A 35 -7.88 -1.59 -4.52
C ASP A 35 -6.76 -2.55 -4.13
N ARG A 36 -7.00 -3.84 -4.23
CA ARG A 36 -5.95 -4.82 -3.97
C ARG A 36 -5.36 -5.27 -5.29
N LEU A 37 -4.07 -4.99 -5.44
CA LEU A 37 -3.28 -5.44 -6.57
C LEU A 37 -2.57 -6.70 -6.13
N VAL A 38 -2.87 -7.81 -6.77
CA VAL A 38 -2.44 -9.12 -6.30
C VAL A 38 -1.69 -9.83 -7.41
N PHE A 39 -0.54 -10.42 -7.07
CA PHE A 39 0.18 -11.24 -8.03
C PHE A 39 -0.78 -12.29 -8.58
N TYR A 40 -0.82 -12.43 -9.89
CA TYR A 40 -1.93 -13.08 -10.59
C TYR A 40 -2.24 -14.49 -10.08
N LYS A 41 -1.22 -15.21 -9.61
CA LYS A 41 -1.42 -16.59 -9.13
C LYS A 41 -2.34 -16.66 -7.91
N TYR A 42 -2.45 -15.60 -7.15
CA TYR A 42 -3.21 -15.56 -5.90
C TYR A 42 -4.41 -14.62 -5.96
N ALA A 43 -4.66 -14.04 -7.12
CA ALA A 43 -5.76 -13.11 -7.26
C ALA A 43 -7.09 -13.84 -7.22
N GLU A 44 -8.07 -13.22 -6.58
CA GLU A 44 -9.42 -13.73 -6.46
C GLU A 44 -10.38 -12.66 -6.96
N LYS A 45 -11.67 -12.99 -6.95
CA LYS A 45 -12.68 -12.07 -7.43
C LYS A 45 -12.58 -10.73 -6.71
N GLY A 46 -12.59 -9.66 -7.46
CA GLY A 46 -12.49 -8.31 -6.91
C GLY A 46 -11.07 -7.78 -6.83
N ASP A 47 -10.08 -8.64 -7.00
CA ASP A 47 -8.69 -8.21 -7.02
C ASP A 47 -8.29 -7.72 -8.41
N ILE A 48 -7.26 -6.90 -8.44
CA ILE A 48 -6.64 -6.45 -9.69
C ILE A 48 -5.35 -7.23 -9.85
N PRO A 49 -5.28 -8.18 -10.79
CA PRO A 49 -4.08 -9.01 -10.91
C PRO A 49 -2.97 -8.28 -11.66
N PHE A 50 -1.73 -8.64 -11.35
CA PHE A 50 -0.58 -8.24 -12.15
C PHE A 50 0.32 -9.46 -12.33
N LYS A 51 0.95 -9.56 -13.48
CA LYS A 51 1.77 -10.73 -13.82
C LYS A 51 3.25 -10.54 -13.55
N ASN A 52 3.70 -9.28 -13.57
CA ASN A 52 5.12 -8.98 -13.38
C ASN A 52 5.25 -7.55 -12.88
N VAL A 53 6.48 -7.15 -12.54
CA VAL A 53 6.74 -5.84 -11.96
C VAL A 53 6.46 -4.72 -12.95
N ALA A 54 6.72 -4.94 -14.23
CA ALA A 54 6.43 -3.91 -15.23
C ALA A 54 4.94 -3.60 -15.27
N GLU A 55 4.10 -4.62 -15.24
CA GLU A 55 2.66 -4.42 -15.23
C GLU A 55 2.21 -3.75 -13.92
N LEU A 56 2.80 -4.18 -12.80
CA LEU A 56 2.49 -3.57 -11.51
C LEU A 56 2.81 -2.08 -11.53
N ARG A 57 3.96 -1.70 -12.08
CA ARG A 57 4.35 -0.30 -12.15
C ARG A 57 3.36 0.53 -12.96
N GLU A 58 2.83 -0.03 -14.04
CA GLU A 58 1.84 0.68 -14.83
C GLU A 58 0.57 0.96 -14.03
N LYS A 59 0.24 0.06 -13.12
CA LYS A 59 -0.99 0.20 -12.35
C LYS A 59 -0.84 1.14 -11.15
N ILE A 60 0.30 1.13 -10.49
CA ILE A 60 0.45 1.90 -9.25
C ILE A 60 0.53 3.41 -9.48
N VAL A 61 0.87 3.85 -10.70
CA VAL A 61 1.04 5.29 -10.95
C VAL A 61 -0.24 6.10 -10.79
N GLN A 62 -1.38 5.45 -10.80
CA GLN A 62 -2.66 6.15 -10.68
C GLN A 62 -3.09 6.35 -9.22
N TYR A 63 -2.32 5.85 -8.27
CA TYR A 63 -2.66 5.96 -6.86
C TYR A 63 -1.75 6.96 -6.18
N SER A 64 -2.27 7.61 -5.14
CA SER A 64 -1.46 8.53 -4.35
C SER A 64 -0.93 7.88 -3.08
N LYS A 65 -1.48 6.73 -2.70
CA LYS A 65 -1.08 6.03 -1.49
C LYS A 65 -0.93 4.55 -1.78
N LEU A 66 0.21 3.99 -1.38
CA LEU A 66 0.52 2.58 -1.64
C LEU A 66 0.85 1.90 -0.31
N VAL A 67 0.24 0.73 -0.10
CA VAL A 67 0.55 -0.12 1.02
C VAL A 67 1.07 -1.43 0.46
N PHE A 68 2.35 -1.71 0.66
CA PHE A 68 2.96 -2.97 0.25
C PHE A 68 2.97 -3.91 1.44
N ILE A 69 2.48 -5.12 1.27
CA ILE A 69 2.58 -6.15 2.32
C ILE A 69 3.60 -7.16 1.83
N CYS A 70 4.87 -6.90 2.11
CA CYS A 70 5.99 -7.68 1.60
C CYS A 70 7.28 -7.20 2.24
N ALA A 71 8.40 -7.77 1.84
CA ALA A 71 9.70 -7.28 2.30
C ALA A 71 9.94 -5.86 1.79
N CYS A 72 10.56 -5.02 2.62
CA CYS A 72 10.84 -3.64 2.25
C CYS A 72 11.61 -3.52 0.94
N GLY A 73 12.57 -4.41 0.71
CA GLY A 73 13.38 -4.34 -0.51
C GLY A 73 12.56 -4.48 -1.77
N ILE A 74 11.53 -5.31 -1.73
CA ILE A 74 10.64 -5.49 -2.89
C ILE A 74 9.90 -4.18 -3.17
N ALA A 75 9.39 -3.55 -2.12
CA ALA A 75 8.68 -2.28 -2.29
C ALA A 75 9.62 -1.21 -2.84
N VAL A 76 10.82 -1.10 -2.28
CA VAL A 76 11.81 -0.10 -2.72
C VAL A 76 12.13 -0.28 -4.20
N ARG A 77 12.41 -1.51 -4.62
CA ARG A 77 12.77 -1.76 -6.02
C ARG A 77 11.60 -1.49 -6.96
N THR A 78 10.38 -1.75 -6.49
CA THR A 78 9.21 -1.50 -7.32
C THR A 78 8.99 -0.01 -7.56
N ILE A 79 9.13 0.81 -6.53
CA ILE A 79 8.82 2.24 -6.65
C ILE A 79 10.02 3.07 -7.12
N ALA A 80 11.21 2.52 -7.10
CA ALA A 80 12.43 3.28 -7.37
C ALA A 80 12.38 4.12 -8.65
N PRO A 81 11.85 3.61 -9.77
CA PRO A 81 11.81 4.44 -10.99
C PRO A 81 10.96 5.70 -10.88
N PHE A 82 10.06 5.77 -9.90
CA PHE A 82 9.12 6.88 -9.77
C PHE A 82 9.52 7.88 -8.70
N VAL A 83 10.52 7.58 -7.89
CA VAL A 83 10.87 8.43 -6.76
C VAL A 83 11.56 9.69 -7.27
N LYS A 84 11.01 10.85 -6.92
CA LYS A 84 11.52 12.15 -7.39
C LYS A 84 11.80 13.09 -6.24
N ASN A 85 10.77 13.47 -5.50
CA ASN A 85 10.92 14.40 -4.39
C ASN A 85 9.72 14.26 -3.46
N LYS A 86 9.86 14.79 -2.26
CA LYS A 86 8.85 14.59 -1.22
C LYS A 86 7.51 15.27 -1.50
N LYS A 87 7.47 16.17 -2.48
CA LYS A 87 6.20 16.83 -2.82
C LYS A 87 5.38 16.02 -3.82
N GLU A 88 6.05 15.31 -4.71
CA GLU A 88 5.39 14.61 -5.81
C GLU A 88 5.20 13.13 -5.59
N ASP A 89 6.04 12.55 -4.73
CA ASP A 89 6.03 11.11 -4.54
C ASP A 89 4.75 10.67 -3.83
N PHE A 90 4.26 9.49 -4.24
CA PHE A 90 3.14 8.89 -3.50
C PHE A 90 3.60 8.52 -2.09
N ALA A 91 2.64 8.41 -1.21
CA ALA A 91 2.90 7.95 0.15
C ALA A 91 3.04 6.43 0.11
N VAL A 92 4.09 5.90 0.74
CA VAL A 92 4.32 4.45 0.72
C VAL A 92 4.48 3.93 2.14
N VAL A 93 3.68 2.92 2.45
CA VAL A 93 3.75 2.17 3.70
C VAL A 93 4.09 0.73 3.36
N VAL A 94 4.97 0.11 4.14
CA VAL A 94 5.31 -1.29 3.97
C VAL A 94 4.98 -2.05 5.24
N CYS A 95 4.30 -3.18 5.09
CA CYS A 95 3.94 -4.05 6.21
C CYS A 95 4.55 -5.41 5.99
N ASP A 96 4.92 -6.08 7.09
CA ASP A 96 5.25 -7.50 7.00
C ASP A 96 3.98 -8.31 6.77
N GLU A 97 4.14 -9.55 6.36
CA GLU A 97 2.98 -10.37 5.99
C GLU A 97 2.06 -10.71 7.14
N ASP A 98 2.56 -10.66 8.36
CA ASP A 98 1.72 -10.89 9.54
C ASP A 98 1.03 -9.63 10.02
N GLY A 99 1.36 -8.49 9.46
CA GLY A 99 0.75 -7.23 9.89
C GLY A 99 1.22 -6.73 11.23
N LYS A 100 2.42 -7.13 11.65
CA LYS A 100 2.96 -6.70 12.95
C LYS A 100 3.48 -5.28 12.93
N PHE A 101 4.01 -4.86 11.79
CA PHE A 101 4.59 -3.53 11.65
C PHE A 101 4.08 -2.88 10.39
N ALA A 102 3.75 -1.60 10.49
CA ALA A 102 3.41 -0.78 9.34
C ALA A 102 4.40 0.38 9.32
N ILE A 103 5.27 0.38 8.32
CA ILE A 103 6.41 1.28 8.25
C ILE A 103 6.12 2.40 7.27
N SER A 104 6.22 3.64 7.75
CA SER A 104 6.14 4.80 6.88
C SER A 104 7.44 4.91 6.12
N LEU A 105 7.43 4.48 4.85
CA LEU A 105 8.65 4.35 4.07
C LEU A 105 8.97 5.59 3.25
N LEU A 106 7.98 6.23 2.66
CA LEU A 106 8.21 7.33 1.75
C LEU A 106 7.11 8.36 1.87
N SER A 107 7.49 9.64 1.83
CA SER A 107 6.56 10.78 1.84
C SER A 107 5.69 10.82 3.09
N GLY A 108 6.36 10.75 4.25
CA GLY A 108 5.69 10.62 5.54
C GLY A 108 4.78 11.79 5.89
N HIS A 109 5.29 13.03 5.75
CA HIS A 109 4.51 14.20 6.10
C HIS A 109 3.66 14.71 4.93
N LEU A 110 4.30 15.06 3.83
CA LEU A 110 3.60 15.71 2.73
C LEU A 110 2.64 14.79 2.01
N GLY A 111 3.03 13.53 1.86
CA GLY A 111 2.17 12.54 1.21
C GLY A 111 1.21 11.83 2.12
N GLY A 112 1.43 11.92 3.45
CA GLY A 112 0.54 11.30 4.41
C GLY A 112 0.89 9.87 4.78
N ALA A 113 2.11 9.41 4.51
CA ALA A 113 2.48 8.03 4.84
C ALA A 113 2.51 7.78 6.35
N ASN A 114 2.84 8.78 7.16
CA ASN A 114 2.83 8.62 8.61
C ASN A 114 1.42 8.29 9.10
N GLU A 115 0.44 9.08 8.68
CA GLU A 115 -0.94 8.84 9.06
C GLU A 115 -1.44 7.51 8.51
N LEU A 116 -1.08 7.21 7.28
CA LEU A 116 -1.46 5.94 6.66
C LEU A 116 -0.89 4.76 7.44
N ALA A 117 0.37 4.84 7.85
CA ALA A 117 0.99 3.76 8.63
C ALA A 117 0.26 3.56 9.95
N GLU A 118 -0.12 4.64 10.61
CA GLU A 118 -0.86 4.54 11.86
C GLU A 118 -2.22 3.91 11.66
N ASN A 119 -2.93 4.29 10.62
CA ASN A 119 -4.23 3.70 10.31
C ASN A 119 -4.12 2.21 9.98
N VAL A 120 -3.15 1.86 9.15
CA VAL A 120 -2.95 0.46 8.77
C VAL A 120 -2.58 -0.38 9.99
N ALA A 121 -1.67 0.14 10.82
CA ALA A 121 -1.25 -0.59 12.03
C ALA A 121 -2.46 -0.84 12.93
N GLU A 122 -3.29 0.16 13.11
CA GLU A 122 -4.47 0.01 13.96
C GLU A 122 -5.40 -1.08 13.44
N ILE A 123 -5.67 -1.07 12.14
CA ILE A 123 -6.57 -2.06 11.54
C ILE A 123 -6.00 -3.45 11.65
N LEU A 124 -4.71 -3.62 11.44
CA LEU A 124 -4.06 -4.92 11.45
C LEU A 124 -3.68 -5.40 12.86
N GLY A 125 -3.80 -4.53 13.85
CA GLY A 125 -3.42 -4.88 15.23
C GLY A 125 -1.92 -4.88 15.43
N GLY A 126 -1.19 -4.11 14.63
CA GLY A 126 0.25 -4.03 14.70
C GLY A 126 0.74 -2.71 15.24
N GLN A 127 1.99 -2.40 14.94
CA GLN A 127 2.65 -1.19 15.40
C GLN A 127 3.10 -0.36 14.21
N ALA A 128 2.81 0.93 14.25
CA ALA A 128 3.32 1.85 13.24
C ALA A 128 4.77 2.19 13.54
N VAL A 129 5.58 2.27 12.49
CA VAL A 129 6.99 2.67 12.59
C VAL A 129 7.15 3.96 11.81
N ILE A 130 7.36 5.04 12.55
CA ILE A 130 7.51 6.37 11.97
C ILE A 130 8.95 6.83 12.25
N THR A 131 9.65 7.29 11.24
CA THR A 131 11.04 7.70 11.41
C THR A 131 11.27 9.20 11.16
#